data_7b29d1519f620b9608ee7feea1b71298
#
_entry.id   7b29d1519f620b9608ee7feea1b71298
#
_cell.length_a   1.000
_cell.length_b   1.000
_cell.length_c   1.000
_cell.angle_alpha   90.00
_cell.angle_beta   90.00
_cell.angle_gamma   90.00
#
_symmetry.space_group_name_H-M   'P 1'
#
loop_
_entity.id
_entity.type
_entity.pdbx_description
1 polymer ?
#
loop_
_entity_poly.entity_id
_entity_poly.type
_entity_poly.pdbx_seq_one_letter_code
_entity_poly.pdbx_strand_id
1 'polypeptide(L)'
;MRTSIILSTVLILAIASCDSPDRRGQQQQHQPPATPKALDDNSAAYDIISKGRGDDLVESLYDELISKNPDLKSLEDKLKALRTGQHDSVEVFNRFNDKNDIYYNVAGQHVEEIKDSVLRDKIKVLVAGSLKKYQGLTAGHNELLKAIEAKNLTLADLHTVLKVVRTLQVMETYQQDNLPSTKPLKGYIHNQNEALKLVDTLVKK
;
A
#
# COMPACT_ATOMS: atom_id res chain seq x y z
N MET A 1 -44.23 25.96 -47.60
CA MET A 1 -44.30 27.41 -47.96
C MET A 1 -42.98 28.03 -47.56
N ARG A 2 -42.29 28.47 -48.65
CA ARG A 2 -41.50 29.70 -48.81
C ARG A 2 -40.33 29.87 -47.85
N THR A 3 -39.11 29.52 -48.27
CA THR A 3 -38.15 30.39 -49.06
C THR A 3 -37.63 31.57 -48.20
N SER A 4 -36.34 31.62 -47.98
CA SER A 4 -35.48 32.65 -48.51
C SER A 4 -34.00 32.38 -48.19
N ILE A 5 -33.26 32.30 -49.23
CA ILE A 5 -31.81 32.34 -49.42
C ILE A 5 -31.36 33.78 -49.24
N ILE A 6 -30.30 34.03 -48.49
CA ILE A 6 -29.44 35.19 -48.72
C ILE A 6 -27.97 34.73 -48.72
N LEU A 7 -27.46 34.79 -49.90
CA LEU A 7 -26.08 34.71 -50.35
C LEU A 7 -25.39 36.06 -49.99
N SER A 8 -24.24 36.04 -49.36
CA SER A 8 -23.38 37.22 -49.33
C SER A 8 -21.90 36.79 -49.35
N THR A 9 -21.35 36.93 -50.50
CA THR A 9 -19.96 36.91 -50.91
C THR A 9 -19.25 38.18 -50.50
N VAL A 10 -18.08 38.11 -49.85
CA VAL A 10 -17.01 39.15 -49.85
C VAL A 10 -15.74 38.46 -49.45
N LEU A 11 -14.84 38.32 -50.30
CA LEU A 11 -13.68 39.05 -50.79
C LEU A 11 -12.38 38.66 -50.06
N ILE A 12 -11.55 38.01 -50.84
CA ILE A 12 -10.16 37.59 -50.61
C ILE A 12 -9.27 38.83 -50.47
N LEU A 13 -8.42 38.87 -49.44
CA LEU A 13 -7.17 39.62 -49.47
C LEU A 13 -6.03 38.67 -48.98
N ALA A 14 -5.27 38.20 -49.95
CA ALA A 14 -3.99 37.54 -49.73
C ALA A 14 -2.95 38.58 -49.35
N ILE A 15 -2.35 38.44 -48.17
CA ILE A 15 -1.08 39.06 -47.85
C ILE A 15 -0.08 37.94 -47.68
N ALA A 16 0.76 37.73 -48.68
CA ALA A 16 1.96 36.90 -48.57
C ALA A 16 2.97 37.64 -47.71
N SER A 17 3.16 37.20 -46.48
CA SER A 17 4.33 37.49 -45.66
C SER A 17 5.15 36.23 -45.56
N CYS A 18 6.22 36.14 -46.33
CA CYS A 18 7.29 35.18 -46.13
C CYS A 18 8.06 35.59 -44.89
N ASP A 19 7.77 34.94 -43.80
CA ASP A 19 8.64 34.92 -42.66
C ASP A 19 8.99 33.46 -42.37
N SER A 20 10.27 33.12 -42.47
CA SER A 20 10.79 31.78 -42.27
C SER A 20 10.73 31.46 -40.78
N PRO A 21 9.90 30.47 -40.35
CA PRO A 21 10.03 30.03 -38.98
C PRO A 21 11.31 29.19 -38.84
N ASP A 22 12.29 29.79 -38.19
CA ASP A 22 13.41 29.10 -37.61
C ASP A 22 12.87 27.89 -36.77
N ARG A 23 12.90 26.73 -37.39
CA ARG A 23 12.61 25.47 -36.70
C ARG A 23 13.75 25.14 -35.74
N ARG A 24 13.90 25.94 -34.71
CA ARG A 24 14.52 25.45 -33.47
C ARG A 24 13.54 24.44 -32.89
N GLY A 25 13.83 23.18 -33.19
CA GLY A 25 13.19 22.08 -32.49
C GLY A 25 13.27 22.39 -30.99
N GLN A 26 12.11 22.64 -30.39
CA GLN A 26 11.99 22.46 -28.96
C GLN A 26 12.27 20.97 -28.72
N GLN A 27 13.56 20.65 -28.52
CA GLN A 27 13.92 19.51 -27.72
C GLN A 27 13.25 19.76 -26.38
N GLN A 28 12.09 19.14 -26.17
CA GLN A 28 11.63 18.88 -24.82
C GLN A 28 12.80 18.18 -24.15
N GLN A 29 13.58 18.96 -23.40
CA GLN A 29 14.49 18.43 -22.41
C GLN A 29 13.60 17.55 -21.53
N HIS A 30 13.66 16.25 -21.72
CA HIS A 30 13.23 15.30 -20.75
C HIS A 30 14.09 15.61 -19.51
N GLN A 31 13.59 16.49 -18.65
CA GLN A 31 14.11 16.56 -17.30
C GLN A 31 13.97 15.16 -16.72
N PRO A 32 15.07 14.51 -16.33
CA PRO A 32 14.96 13.22 -15.68
C PRO A 32 13.98 13.37 -14.53
N PRO A 33 13.09 12.40 -14.32
CA PRO A 33 12.14 12.44 -13.22
C PRO A 33 12.94 12.71 -11.94
N ALA A 34 12.52 13.71 -11.16
CA ALA A 34 13.21 14.10 -9.96
C ALA A 34 13.34 12.88 -9.04
N THR A 35 14.57 12.61 -8.57
CA THR A 35 14.85 11.52 -7.63
C THR A 35 13.88 11.64 -6.45
N PRO A 36 13.21 10.53 -6.06
CA PRO A 36 12.34 10.51 -4.90
C PRO A 36 13.08 11.01 -3.66
N LYS A 37 12.42 11.79 -2.82
CA LYS A 37 13.04 12.37 -1.60
C LYS A 37 13.62 11.31 -0.67
N ALA A 38 12.98 10.14 -0.59
CA ALA A 38 13.44 9.01 0.21
C ALA A 38 14.74 8.37 -0.33
N LEU A 39 15.13 8.65 -1.59
CA LEU A 39 16.33 8.15 -2.26
C LEU A 39 17.37 9.24 -2.48
N ASP A 40 17.13 10.47 -2.01
CA ASP A 40 18.10 11.57 -2.11
C ASP A 40 19.18 11.42 -1.03
N ASP A 41 20.45 11.33 -1.45
CA ASP A 41 21.62 11.18 -0.58
C ASP A 41 21.74 12.31 0.48
N ASN A 42 21.15 13.48 0.21
CA ASN A 42 21.11 14.62 1.12
C ASN A 42 19.88 14.63 2.02
N SER A 43 19.00 13.63 1.92
CA SER A 43 17.81 13.56 2.76
C SER A 43 18.12 13.04 4.16
N ALA A 44 17.43 13.61 5.17
CA ALA A 44 17.50 13.08 6.54
C ALA A 44 17.03 11.60 6.61
N ALA A 45 16.19 11.18 5.68
CA ALA A 45 15.71 9.80 5.55
C ALA A 45 16.85 8.84 5.16
N TYR A 46 17.75 9.24 4.22
CA TYR A 46 18.91 8.43 3.85
C TYR A 46 19.87 8.22 5.04
N ASP A 47 20.13 9.26 5.80
CA ASP A 47 20.99 9.19 7.01
C ASP A 47 20.40 8.25 8.09
N ILE A 48 19.07 8.20 8.22
CA ILE A 48 18.36 7.32 9.15
C ILE A 48 18.42 5.86 8.68
N ILE A 49 18.22 5.61 7.40
CA ILE A 49 18.30 4.28 6.79
C ILE A 49 19.72 3.73 6.85
N SER A 50 20.73 4.54 6.50
CA SER A 50 22.14 4.15 6.49
C SER A 50 22.68 3.84 7.89
N LYS A 51 22.10 4.43 8.94
CA LYS A 51 22.45 4.19 10.35
C LYS A 51 21.66 3.04 11.01
N GLY A 52 20.88 2.26 10.23
CA GLY A 52 20.17 1.08 10.73
C GLY A 52 18.97 1.39 11.63
N ARG A 53 18.49 2.64 11.67
CA ARG A 53 17.19 3.01 12.22
C ARG A 53 16.19 2.98 11.08
N GLY A 54 15.64 1.76 10.84
CA GLY A 54 14.82 1.50 9.70
C GLY A 54 13.50 2.27 9.69
N ASP A 55 13.49 3.41 9.03
CA ASP A 55 12.28 3.82 8.36
C ASP A 55 12.07 2.86 7.18
N ASP A 56 10.87 2.34 7.06
CA ASP A 56 10.48 1.45 5.97
C ASP A 56 10.54 2.24 4.65
N LEU A 57 11.59 1.95 3.84
CA LEU A 57 11.80 2.64 2.57
C LEU A 57 10.62 2.38 1.60
N VAL A 58 9.99 1.21 1.68
CA VAL A 58 8.80 0.89 0.87
C VAL A 58 7.66 1.84 1.26
N GLU A 59 7.44 2.04 2.55
CA GLU A 59 6.41 2.94 3.05
C GLU A 59 6.69 4.39 2.65
N SER A 60 7.92 4.86 2.83
CA SER A 60 8.32 6.24 2.47
C SER A 60 8.15 6.53 0.98
N LEU A 61 8.53 5.59 0.11
CA LEU A 61 8.33 5.71 -1.33
C LEU A 61 6.84 5.66 -1.71
N TYR A 62 6.07 4.81 -1.04
CA TYR A 62 4.65 4.68 -1.29
C TYR A 62 3.88 5.95 -0.87
N ASP A 63 4.21 6.55 0.26
CA ASP A 63 3.65 7.83 0.71
C ASP A 63 3.91 8.96 -0.31
N GLU A 64 5.10 8.98 -0.90
CA GLU A 64 5.40 9.93 -1.96
C GLU A 64 4.57 9.68 -3.21
N LEU A 65 4.31 8.40 -3.58
CA LEU A 65 3.42 8.04 -4.68
C LEU A 65 1.96 8.45 -4.41
N ILE A 66 1.45 8.25 -3.19
CA ILE A 66 0.12 8.70 -2.77
C ILE A 66 -0.03 10.20 -2.98
N SER A 67 1.00 10.98 -2.61
CA SER A 67 0.95 12.44 -2.75
C SER A 67 0.81 12.92 -4.19
N LYS A 68 1.26 12.11 -5.16
CA LYS A 68 1.29 12.42 -6.60
C LYS A 68 0.17 11.73 -7.40
N ASN A 69 -0.52 10.74 -6.80
CA ASN A 69 -1.51 9.91 -7.50
C ASN A 69 -2.88 9.96 -6.79
N PRO A 70 -3.88 10.62 -7.39
CA PRO A 70 -5.21 10.75 -6.78
C PRO A 70 -5.94 9.40 -6.60
N ASP A 71 -5.67 8.41 -7.45
CA ASP A 71 -6.30 7.08 -7.32
C ASP A 71 -5.76 6.33 -6.10
N LEU A 72 -4.44 6.39 -5.86
CA LEU A 72 -3.83 5.82 -4.65
C LEU A 72 -4.36 6.53 -3.40
N LYS A 73 -4.46 7.86 -3.43
CA LYS A 73 -5.03 8.61 -2.33
C LYS A 73 -6.48 8.20 -2.04
N SER A 74 -7.30 8.08 -3.09
CA SER A 74 -8.69 7.63 -2.94
C SER A 74 -8.78 6.22 -2.35
N LEU A 75 -7.87 5.32 -2.73
CA LEU A 75 -7.79 3.98 -2.16
C LEU A 75 -7.46 4.03 -0.65
N GLU A 76 -6.43 4.80 -0.25
CA GLU A 76 -6.04 4.93 1.15
C GLU A 76 -7.17 5.52 2.00
N ASP A 77 -7.87 6.54 1.49
CA ASP A 77 -9.03 7.13 2.16
C ASP A 77 -10.14 6.07 2.37
N LYS A 78 -10.40 5.21 1.38
CA LYS A 78 -11.36 4.10 1.50
C LYS A 78 -10.91 3.05 2.51
N LEU A 79 -9.65 2.63 2.48
CA LEU A 79 -9.10 1.66 3.42
C LEU A 79 -9.14 2.19 4.87
N LYS A 80 -8.86 3.47 5.05
CA LYS A 80 -9.00 4.14 6.34
C LYS A 80 -10.46 4.15 6.82
N ALA A 81 -11.39 4.51 5.95
CA ALA A 81 -12.83 4.52 6.27
C ALA A 81 -13.34 3.11 6.64
N LEU A 82 -12.90 2.07 5.91
CA LEU A 82 -13.23 0.68 6.24
C LEU A 82 -12.72 0.26 7.62
N ARG A 83 -11.47 0.59 7.95
CA ARG A 83 -10.88 0.29 9.27
C ARG A 83 -11.64 1.00 10.41
N THR A 84 -12.01 2.26 10.21
CA THR A 84 -12.77 3.03 11.21
C THR A 84 -14.18 2.47 11.36
N GLY A 85 -14.88 2.16 10.27
CA GLY A 85 -16.26 1.68 10.30
C GLY A 85 -16.41 0.22 10.73
N GLN A 86 -15.33 -0.57 10.72
CA GLN A 86 -15.39 -1.99 11.11
C GLN A 86 -15.85 -2.16 12.55
N HIS A 87 -15.26 -1.39 13.47
CA HIS A 87 -15.59 -1.47 14.89
C HIS A 87 -17.08 -1.25 15.13
N ASP A 88 -17.62 -0.16 14.61
CA ASP A 88 -19.04 0.19 14.77
C ASP A 88 -19.98 -0.86 14.16
N SER A 89 -19.54 -1.47 13.04
CA SER A 89 -20.33 -2.47 12.32
C SER A 89 -20.47 -3.79 13.06
N VAL A 90 -19.48 -4.19 13.85
CA VAL A 90 -19.46 -5.50 14.53
C VAL A 90 -19.72 -5.41 16.02
N GLU A 91 -19.54 -4.26 16.63
CA GLU A 91 -19.59 -4.08 18.09
C GLU A 91 -20.94 -4.45 18.71
N VAL A 92 -22.04 -4.08 18.05
CA VAL A 92 -23.40 -4.35 18.57
C VAL A 92 -23.63 -5.85 18.69
N PHE A 93 -23.23 -6.61 17.66
CA PHE A 93 -23.37 -8.06 17.68
C PHE A 93 -22.38 -8.72 18.64
N ASN A 94 -21.14 -8.26 18.70
CA ASN A 94 -20.15 -8.79 19.65
C ASN A 94 -20.61 -8.61 21.09
N ARG A 95 -21.06 -7.43 21.48
CA ARG A 95 -21.62 -7.20 22.84
C ARG A 95 -22.84 -8.08 23.15
N PHE A 96 -23.68 -8.33 22.15
CA PHE A 96 -24.81 -9.26 22.30
C PHE A 96 -24.31 -10.69 22.51
N ASN A 97 -23.37 -11.14 21.69
CA ASN A 97 -22.79 -12.49 21.75
C ASN A 97 -22.07 -12.71 23.09
N ASP A 98 -21.24 -11.76 23.53
CA ASP A 98 -20.50 -11.84 24.80
C ASP A 98 -21.43 -12.05 26.01
N LYS A 99 -22.57 -11.35 26.06
CA LYS A 99 -23.55 -11.54 27.13
C LYS A 99 -24.13 -12.95 27.13
N ASN A 100 -24.40 -13.51 25.96
CA ASN A 100 -24.91 -14.85 25.83
C ASN A 100 -23.85 -15.90 26.20
N ASP A 101 -22.62 -15.72 25.74
CA ASP A 101 -21.52 -16.62 26.08
C ASP A 101 -21.23 -16.63 27.58
N ILE A 102 -21.20 -15.45 28.22
CA ILE A 102 -21.07 -15.34 29.68
C ILE A 102 -22.21 -16.07 30.38
N TYR A 103 -23.45 -15.87 29.91
CA TYR A 103 -24.63 -16.54 30.51
C TYR A 103 -24.49 -18.07 30.44
N TYR A 104 -24.22 -18.64 29.26
CA TYR A 104 -24.16 -20.09 29.10
C TYR A 104 -22.97 -20.71 29.84
N ASN A 105 -21.83 -20.01 29.90
CA ASN A 105 -20.67 -20.43 30.70
C ASN A 105 -21.02 -20.49 32.20
N VAL A 106 -21.61 -19.44 32.75
CA VAL A 106 -22.00 -19.37 34.18
C VAL A 106 -23.12 -20.32 34.49
N ALA A 107 -24.15 -20.45 33.62
CA ALA A 107 -25.20 -21.42 33.77
C ALA A 107 -24.64 -22.85 33.81
N GLY A 108 -23.67 -23.17 32.97
CA GLY A 108 -22.98 -24.46 32.99
C GLY A 108 -22.29 -24.72 34.33
N GLN A 109 -21.59 -23.73 34.88
CA GLN A 109 -20.93 -23.83 36.20
C GLN A 109 -21.98 -24.12 37.32
N HIS A 110 -23.08 -23.38 37.37
CA HIS A 110 -24.11 -23.60 38.36
C HIS A 110 -24.79 -24.97 38.23
N VAL A 111 -24.92 -25.46 37.00
CA VAL A 111 -25.48 -26.81 36.77
C VAL A 111 -24.59 -27.90 37.40
N GLU A 112 -23.25 -27.74 37.33
CA GLU A 112 -22.31 -28.69 37.94
C GLU A 112 -22.35 -28.67 39.49
N GLU A 113 -22.79 -27.60 40.12
CA GLU A 113 -22.94 -27.47 41.57
C GLU A 113 -24.15 -28.25 42.13
N ILE A 114 -25.11 -28.66 41.26
CA ILE A 114 -26.31 -29.39 41.65
C ILE A 114 -25.90 -30.77 42.14
N LYS A 115 -26.23 -31.12 43.42
CA LYS A 115 -25.84 -32.38 44.06
C LYS A 115 -26.69 -33.57 43.56
N ASP A 116 -27.99 -33.36 43.34
CA ASP A 116 -28.88 -34.39 42.80
C ASP A 116 -28.52 -34.60 41.29
N SER A 117 -28.06 -35.83 41.00
CA SER A 117 -27.59 -36.18 39.66
C SER A 117 -28.74 -36.19 38.63
N VAL A 118 -29.94 -36.62 39.02
CA VAL A 118 -31.10 -36.68 38.10
C VAL A 118 -31.56 -35.27 37.75
N LEU A 119 -31.59 -34.39 38.71
CA LEU A 119 -31.94 -33.00 38.51
C LEU A 119 -30.88 -32.26 37.66
N ARG A 120 -29.59 -32.50 37.99
CA ARG A 120 -28.46 -31.97 37.24
C ARG A 120 -28.53 -32.33 35.76
N ASP A 121 -28.74 -33.59 35.44
CA ASP A 121 -28.80 -34.05 34.05
C ASP A 121 -30.00 -33.46 33.30
N LYS A 122 -31.16 -33.32 33.95
CA LYS A 122 -32.30 -32.62 33.35
C LYS A 122 -31.98 -31.16 33.00
N ILE A 123 -31.33 -30.44 33.91
CA ILE A 123 -30.98 -29.04 33.69
C ILE A 123 -29.88 -28.91 32.61
N LYS A 124 -28.87 -29.81 32.57
CA LYS A 124 -27.90 -29.88 31.47
C LYS A 124 -28.56 -29.93 30.10
N VAL A 125 -29.53 -30.82 29.94
CA VAL A 125 -30.28 -30.94 28.67
C VAL A 125 -31.03 -29.66 28.31
N LEU A 126 -31.63 -28.97 29.28
CA LEU A 126 -32.33 -27.72 29.05
C LEU A 126 -31.36 -26.60 28.62
N VAL A 127 -30.23 -26.44 29.32
CA VAL A 127 -29.22 -25.45 28.99
C VAL A 127 -28.60 -25.71 27.62
N ALA A 128 -28.23 -26.97 27.32
CA ALA A 128 -27.69 -27.36 26.02
C ALA A 128 -28.70 -27.12 24.88
N GLY A 129 -29.98 -27.42 25.10
CA GLY A 129 -31.05 -27.16 24.14
C GLY A 129 -31.26 -25.67 23.88
N SER A 130 -31.15 -24.84 24.91
CA SER A 130 -31.19 -23.37 24.80
C SER A 130 -30.01 -22.82 24.03
N LEU A 131 -28.79 -23.27 24.37
CA LEU A 131 -27.57 -22.90 23.68
C LEU A 131 -27.63 -23.24 22.18
N LYS A 132 -28.11 -24.45 21.84
CA LYS A 132 -28.29 -24.86 20.44
C LYS A 132 -29.27 -23.95 19.68
N LYS A 133 -30.37 -23.53 20.30
CA LYS A 133 -31.29 -22.54 19.70
C LYS A 133 -30.61 -21.21 19.46
N TYR A 134 -29.86 -20.70 20.43
CA TYR A 134 -29.08 -19.48 20.33
C TYR A 134 -28.07 -19.55 19.18
N GLN A 135 -27.29 -20.62 19.08
CA GLN A 135 -26.32 -20.84 18.00
C GLN A 135 -27.01 -20.85 16.62
N GLY A 136 -28.21 -21.45 16.53
CA GLY A 136 -29.00 -21.41 15.30
C GLY A 136 -29.47 -20.01 14.93
N LEU A 137 -29.88 -19.20 15.92
CA LEU A 137 -30.29 -17.81 15.70
C LEU A 137 -29.12 -16.91 15.23
N THR A 138 -27.90 -17.17 15.71
CA THR A 138 -26.71 -16.35 15.43
C THR A 138 -25.88 -16.88 14.28
N ALA A 139 -26.20 -18.03 13.69
CA ALA A 139 -25.40 -18.65 12.64
C ALA A 139 -25.11 -17.72 11.47
N GLY A 140 -26.12 -17.01 10.96
CA GLY A 140 -25.94 -16.04 9.87
C GLY A 140 -25.04 -14.87 10.24
N HIS A 141 -25.11 -14.38 11.48
CA HIS A 141 -24.22 -13.30 11.95
C HIS A 141 -22.78 -13.78 12.03
N ASN A 142 -22.56 -14.97 12.55
CA ASN A 142 -21.24 -15.58 12.66
C ASN A 142 -20.61 -15.81 11.29
N GLU A 143 -21.38 -16.23 10.28
CA GLU A 143 -20.87 -16.34 8.90
C GLU A 143 -20.49 -14.98 8.30
N LEU A 144 -21.25 -13.92 8.59
CA LEU A 144 -20.90 -12.57 8.16
C LEU A 144 -19.60 -12.06 8.82
N LEU A 145 -19.41 -12.33 10.13
CA LEU A 145 -18.17 -11.98 10.81
C LEU A 145 -16.97 -12.70 10.21
N LYS A 146 -17.06 -13.99 9.96
CA LYS A 146 -15.99 -14.75 9.27
C LYS A 146 -15.69 -14.20 7.88
N ALA A 147 -16.73 -13.82 7.13
CA ALA A 147 -16.56 -13.22 5.82
C ALA A 147 -15.88 -11.85 5.89
N ILE A 148 -16.20 -11.02 6.89
CA ILE A 148 -15.52 -9.74 7.15
C ILE A 148 -14.05 -9.96 7.45
N GLU A 149 -13.73 -10.90 8.34
CA GLU A 149 -12.34 -11.23 8.72
C GLU A 149 -11.52 -11.70 7.50
N ALA A 150 -12.06 -12.64 6.72
CA ALA A 150 -11.40 -13.13 5.50
C ALA A 150 -11.15 -12.01 4.49
N LYS A 151 -12.12 -11.09 4.31
CA LYS A 151 -11.95 -9.93 3.42
C LYS A 151 -10.92 -8.95 3.93
N ASN A 152 -10.85 -8.69 5.23
CA ASN A 152 -9.84 -7.82 5.83
C ASN A 152 -8.43 -8.36 5.62
N LEU A 153 -8.23 -9.68 5.81
CA LEU A 153 -6.95 -10.33 5.54
C LEU A 153 -6.57 -10.16 4.06
N THR A 154 -7.49 -10.47 3.15
CA THR A 154 -7.24 -10.32 1.71
C THR A 154 -6.90 -8.87 1.32
N LEU A 155 -7.59 -7.88 1.91
CA LEU A 155 -7.31 -6.47 1.68
C LEU A 155 -5.92 -6.07 2.19
N ALA A 156 -5.51 -6.56 3.36
CA ALA A 156 -4.19 -6.29 3.93
C ALA A 156 -3.08 -6.86 3.02
N ASP A 157 -3.23 -8.10 2.56
CA ASP A 157 -2.28 -8.75 1.66
C ASP A 157 -2.16 -8.00 0.33
N LEU A 158 -3.30 -7.70 -0.30
CA LEU A 158 -3.33 -6.98 -1.58
C LEU A 158 -2.75 -5.56 -1.44
N HIS A 159 -2.99 -4.89 -0.32
CA HIS A 159 -2.41 -3.58 -0.04
C HIS A 159 -0.89 -3.64 0.09
N THR A 160 -0.36 -4.65 0.78
CA THR A 160 1.09 -4.90 0.87
C THR A 160 1.69 -5.18 -0.51
N VAL A 161 1.06 -6.03 -1.30
CA VAL A 161 1.48 -6.32 -2.69
C VAL A 161 1.49 -5.04 -3.53
N LEU A 162 0.44 -4.22 -3.43
CA LEU A 162 0.35 -2.95 -4.15
C LEU A 162 1.53 -2.02 -3.80
N LYS A 163 1.83 -1.85 -2.51
CA LYS A 163 2.96 -1.03 -2.04
C LYS A 163 4.26 -1.50 -2.66
N VAL A 164 4.57 -2.79 -2.54
CA VAL A 164 5.81 -3.36 -3.08
C VAL A 164 5.90 -3.19 -4.60
N VAL A 165 4.86 -3.55 -5.34
CA VAL A 165 4.87 -3.46 -6.81
C VAL A 165 5.03 -2.02 -7.29
N ARG A 166 4.37 -1.06 -6.63
CA ARG A 166 4.46 0.35 -7.03
C ARG A 166 5.82 0.96 -6.71
N THR A 167 6.38 0.64 -5.54
CA THR A 167 7.70 1.15 -5.14
C THR A 167 8.85 0.47 -5.88
N LEU A 168 8.69 -0.80 -6.29
CA LEU A 168 9.66 -1.51 -7.10
C LEU A 168 9.92 -0.79 -8.43
N GLN A 169 8.87 -0.31 -9.11
CA GLN A 169 9.02 0.46 -10.35
C GLN A 169 9.84 1.75 -10.14
N VAL A 170 9.65 2.41 -8.98
CA VAL A 170 10.43 3.61 -8.61
C VAL A 170 11.90 3.27 -8.40
N MET A 171 12.17 2.15 -7.70
CA MET A 171 13.53 1.68 -7.46
C MET A 171 14.25 1.27 -8.74
N GLU A 172 13.57 0.58 -9.65
CA GLU A 172 14.15 0.20 -10.95
C GLU A 172 14.54 1.43 -11.78
N THR A 173 13.69 2.45 -11.81
CA THR A 173 14.01 3.72 -12.47
C THR A 173 15.21 4.40 -11.81
N TYR A 174 15.21 4.49 -10.48
CA TYR A 174 16.33 5.06 -9.74
C TYR A 174 17.66 4.35 -10.03
N GLN A 175 17.65 3.02 -10.04
CA GLN A 175 18.85 2.22 -10.33
C GLN A 175 19.40 2.46 -11.74
N GLN A 176 18.53 2.64 -12.72
CA GLN A 176 18.92 2.92 -14.10
C GLN A 176 19.53 4.33 -14.23
N ASP A 177 18.88 5.31 -13.61
CA ASP A 177 19.25 6.72 -13.79
C ASP A 177 20.45 7.13 -12.93
N ASN A 178 20.68 6.46 -11.80
CA ASN A 178 21.69 6.85 -10.82
C ASN A 178 22.84 5.84 -10.65
N LEU A 179 23.00 4.87 -11.57
CA LEU A 179 24.10 3.89 -11.48
C LEU A 179 25.46 4.60 -11.53
N PRO A 180 26.29 4.48 -10.47
CA PRO A 180 27.58 5.16 -10.42
C PRO A 180 28.56 4.65 -11.48
N SER A 181 29.41 5.56 -11.98
CA SER A 181 30.51 5.20 -12.89
C SER A 181 31.50 4.23 -12.23
N THR A 182 31.97 3.24 -13.00
CA THR A 182 33.03 2.33 -12.54
C THR A 182 34.44 2.94 -12.54
N LYS A 183 34.62 4.18 -13.03
CA LYS A 183 35.94 4.85 -13.10
C LYS A 183 36.69 4.89 -11.77
N PRO A 184 36.06 5.30 -10.64
CA PRO A 184 36.77 5.34 -9.35
C PRO A 184 37.23 3.96 -8.91
N LEU A 185 36.43 2.92 -9.09
CA LEU A 185 36.81 1.55 -8.74
C LEU A 185 37.96 1.02 -9.59
N LYS A 186 37.94 1.27 -10.90
CA LYS A 186 39.02 0.92 -11.81
C LYS A 186 40.31 1.66 -11.48
N GLY A 187 40.21 2.96 -11.13
CA GLY A 187 41.34 3.77 -10.68
C GLY A 187 41.99 3.20 -9.41
N TYR A 188 41.17 2.83 -8.44
CA TYR A 188 41.67 2.23 -7.20
C TYR A 188 42.37 0.87 -7.45
N ILE A 189 41.81 0.00 -8.29
CA ILE A 189 42.45 -1.27 -8.68
C ILE A 189 43.79 -1.01 -9.38
N HIS A 190 43.88 -0.01 -10.25
CA HIS A 190 45.15 0.37 -10.90
C HIS A 190 46.22 0.75 -9.86
N ASN A 191 45.90 1.60 -8.91
CA ASN A 191 46.81 2.02 -7.83
C ASN A 191 47.22 0.84 -6.94
N GLN A 192 46.31 -0.09 -6.64
CA GLN A 192 46.62 -1.33 -5.91
C GLN A 192 47.64 -2.19 -6.68
N ASN A 193 47.44 -2.37 -7.99
CA ASN A 193 48.36 -3.14 -8.84
C ASN A 193 49.76 -2.47 -8.89
N GLU A 194 49.85 -1.17 -8.91
CA GLU A 194 51.14 -0.43 -8.84
C GLU A 194 51.85 -0.67 -7.51
N ALA A 195 51.10 -0.56 -6.39
CA ALA A 195 51.61 -0.85 -5.06
C ALA A 195 52.13 -2.30 -4.95
N LEU A 196 51.38 -3.26 -5.48
CA LEU A 196 51.77 -4.68 -5.49
C LEU A 196 53.10 -4.89 -6.26
N LYS A 197 53.28 -4.28 -7.43
CA LYS A 197 54.54 -4.33 -8.19
C LYS A 197 55.72 -3.80 -7.40
N LEU A 198 55.53 -2.67 -6.70
CA LEU A 198 56.56 -2.08 -5.84
C LEU A 198 56.95 -3.02 -4.68
N VAL A 199 55.97 -3.60 -3.98
CA VAL A 199 56.22 -4.57 -2.90
C VAL A 199 56.97 -5.77 -3.43
N ASP A 200 56.55 -6.38 -4.56
CA ASP A 200 57.19 -7.56 -5.18
C ASP A 200 58.67 -7.23 -5.56
N THR A 201 58.93 -6.04 -6.06
CA THR A 201 60.27 -5.58 -6.38
C THR A 201 61.16 -5.44 -5.14
N LEU A 202 60.60 -4.96 -4.04
CA LEU A 202 61.36 -4.75 -2.78
C LEU A 202 61.59 -6.06 -2.03
N VAL A 203 60.69 -7.02 -2.12
CA VAL A 203 60.88 -8.35 -1.50
C VAL A 203 61.94 -9.19 -2.22
N LYS A 204 62.20 -8.94 -3.53
CA LYS A 204 63.17 -9.67 -4.33
C LYS A 204 64.60 -9.08 -4.29
N LYS A 205 64.79 -7.97 -3.62
CA LYS A 205 66.07 -7.36 -3.35
C LYS A 205 66.67 -7.84 -2.02
#